data_5d0186b0d4ad7b7690f1f20625b22cff
#
_entry.id   5d0186b0d4ad7b7690f1f20625b22cff
#
_cell.length_a   1.000
_cell.length_b   1.000
_cell.length_c   1.000
_cell.angle_alpha   90.00
_cell.angle_beta   90.00
_cell.angle_gamma   90.00
#
_symmetry.space_group_name_H-M   'P 1'
#
loop_
_entity.id
_entity.type
_entity.pdbx_description
1 polymer ?
#
loop_
_entity_poly.entity_id
_entity_poly.type
_entity_poly.pdbx_seq_one_letter_code
_entity_poly.pdbx_strand_id
1 'polypeptide(L)'
;IIVDGKNIITEITKAKAKVKSFSESIIIGDYKGFSGKKISDVVNIGIGGSDLGPSMVVESLSHYKTHLNTHFISNVDGDHINEILNKVNPETTLFIVVSKTFTTIETLTNAKSVKNWFLKAANVNDISKHFIAVSSNIEEVIDFGIDPNNIFPMWDWVGGRYSLWSSVGISISLSIGYEKFNQLLEGARKMDSHFRNSEFSDNIPVMMACLSLWYNNFFDYRTHAIIPYSENLKSFSKYLQQASMESNGKQTDRSNNLIEYQTCLLYTSD
;
A
#
# COMPACT_ATOMS: atom_id res chain seq x y z
N ILE A 1 9.34 -19.87 2.17
CA ILE A 1 9.58 -18.69 3.02
C ILE A 1 9.36 -19.11 4.47
N ILE A 2 10.38 -18.92 5.32
CA ILE A 2 10.33 -19.29 6.74
C ILE A 2 10.38 -18.00 7.56
N VAL A 3 9.42 -17.83 8.46
CA VAL A 3 9.38 -16.75 9.45
C VAL A 3 9.16 -17.41 10.82
N ASP A 4 10.02 -17.11 11.78
CA ASP A 4 10.00 -17.69 13.12
C ASP A 4 9.88 -19.25 13.12
N GLY A 5 10.64 -19.89 12.22
CA GLY A 5 10.65 -21.34 12.06
C GLY A 5 9.45 -21.94 11.31
N LYS A 6 8.44 -21.15 10.96
CA LYS A 6 7.22 -21.59 10.27
C LYS A 6 7.29 -21.27 8.76
N ASN A 7 6.93 -22.24 7.94
CA ASN A 7 6.76 -21.99 6.50
C ASN A 7 5.41 -21.30 6.23
N ILE A 8 5.47 -20.03 5.81
CA ILE A 8 4.29 -19.17 5.62
C ILE A 8 3.76 -19.13 4.18
N ILE A 9 4.35 -19.90 3.26
CA ILE A 9 3.97 -19.83 1.83
C ILE A 9 2.49 -20.15 1.60
N THR A 10 1.93 -21.07 2.38
CA THR A 10 0.50 -21.44 2.29
C THR A 10 -0.41 -20.27 2.67
N GLU A 11 -0.05 -19.52 3.71
CA GLU A 11 -0.80 -18.34 4.15
C GLU A 11 -0.74 -17.23 3.10
N ILE A 12 0.44 -16.97 2.54
CA ILE A 12 0.63 -16.00 1.45
C ILE A 12 -0.20 -16.40 0.22
N THR A 13 -0.18 -17.68 -0.15
CA THR A 13 -0.95 -18.18 -1.31
C THR A 13 -2.46 -18.00 -1.10
N LYS A 14 -2.96 -18.28 0.11
CA LYS A 14 -4.38 -18.06 0.47
C LYS A 14 -4.74 -16.58 0.40
N ALA A 15 -3.89 -15.69 0.93
CA ALA A 15 -4.12 -14.24 0.85
C ALA A 15 -4.15 -13.73 -0.59
N LYS A 16 -3.21 -14.17 -1.43
CA LYS A 16 -3.19 -13.85 -2.87
C LYS A 16 -4.46 -14.34 -3.58
N ALA A 17 -4.89 -15.56 -3.28
CA ALA A 17 -6.12 -16.12 -3.85
C ALA A 17 -7.36 -15.32 -3.41
N LYS A 18 -7.43 -14.88 -2.15
CA LYS A 18 -8.50 -14.03 -1.64
C LYS A 18 -8.52 -12.66 -2.33
N VAL A 19 -7.37 -12.01 -2.48
CA VAL A 19 -7.26 -10.73 -3.23
C VAL A 19 -7.71 -10.92 -4.66
N LYS A 20 -7.27 -12.00 -5.33
CA LYS A 20 -7.67 -12.33 -6.71
C LYS A 20 -9.18 -12.46 -6.84
N SER A 21 -9.77 -13.41 -6.11
CA SER A 21 -11.19 -13.72 -6.24
C SER A 21 -12.08 -12.51 -5.90
N PHE A 22 -11.71 -11.73 -4.89
CA PHE A 22 -12.43 -10.54 -4.51
C PHE A 22 -12.33 -9.44 -5.59
N SER A 23 -11.12 -9.15 -6.09
CA SER A 23 -10.94 -8.15 -7.14
C SER A 23 -11.68 -8.52 -8.42
N GLU A 24 -11.60 -9.78 -8.83
CA GLU A 24 -12.30 -10.27 -10.01
C GLU A 24 -13.83 -10.15 -9.86
N SER A 25 -14.39 -10.51 -8.70
CA SER A 25 -15.84 -10.39 -8.45
C SER A 25 -16.35 -8.94 -8.50
N ILE A 26 -15.55 -7.99 -8.02
CA ILE A 26 -15.87 -6.55 -8.13
C ILE A 26 -15.80 -6.09 -9.59
N ILE A 27 -14.72 -6.43 -10.30
CA ILE A 27 -14.47 -5.97 -11.67
C ILE A 27 -15.51 -6.51 -12.64
N ILE A 28 -15.91 -7.78 -12.55
CA ILE A 28 -16.97 -8.34 -13.41
C ILE A 28 -18.38 -7.91 -12.98
N GLY A 29 -18.51 -7.38 -11.73
CA GLY A 29 -19.77 -6.85 -11.20
C GLY A 29 -20.69 -7.90 -10.59
N ASP A 30 -20.15 -9.04 -10.16
CA ASP A 30 -20.88 -10.04 -9.37
C ASP A 30 -21.04 -9.56 -7.92
N TYR A 31 -20.01 -8.95 -7.37
CA TYR A 31 -20.12 -8.24 -6.09
C TYR A 31 -20.87 -6.92 -6.27
N LYS A 32 -21.87 -6.68 -5.42
CA LYS A 32 -22.77 -5.53 -5.52
C LYS A 32 -22.90 -4.82 -4.19
N GLY A 33 -23.08 -3.50 -4.26
CA GLY A 33 -23.45 -2.69 -3.10
C GLY A 33 -24.81 -3.05 -2.51
N PHE A 34 -25.18 -2.39 -1.42
CA PHE A 34 -26.43 -2.66 -0.69
C PHE A 34 -27.69 -2.46 -1.54
N SER A 35 -27.64 -1.56 -2.51
CA SER A 35 -28.74 -1.28 -3.45
C SER A 35 -28.82 -2.25 -4.63
N GLY A 36 -27.93 -3.24 -4.69
CA GLY A 36 -27.81 -4.17 -5.83
C GLY A 36 -27.06 -3.62 -7.05
N LYS A 37 -26.56 -2.38 -6.98
CA LYS A 37 -25.74 -1.75 -8.03
C LYS A 37 -24.30 -2.30 -8.00
N LYS A 38 -23.65 -2.31 -9.16
CA LYS A 38 -22.22 -2.62 -9.27
C LYS A 38 -21.37 -1.54 -8.61
N ILE A 39 -20.23 -1.91 -8.08
CA ILE A 39 -19.23 -0.98 -7.58
C ILE A 39 -18.59 -0.23 -8.76
N SER A 40 -18.50 1.06 -8.66
CA SER A 40 -17.85 1.96 -9.64
C SER A 40 -16.64 2.70 -9.05
N ASP A 41 -16.62 2.87 -7.73
CA ASP A 41 -15.62 3.67 -7.04
C ASP A 41 -14.99 2.86 -5.89
N VAL A 42 -13.69 3.03 -5.72
CA VAL A 42 -12.90 2.43 -4.63
C VAL A 42 -12.19 3.56 -3.89
N VAL A 43 -12.36 3.63 -2.59
CA VAL A 43 -11.69 4.62 -1.73
C VAL A 43 -10.76 3.90 -0.77
N ASN A 44 -9.45 4.07 -0.96
CA ASN A 44 -8.42 3.55 -0.07
C ASN A 44 -8.17 4.56 1.06
N ILE A 45 -8.35 4.14 2.30
CA ILE A 45 -8.16 4.95 3.51
C ILE A 45 -6.94 4.40 4.26
N GLY A 46 -5.83 5.12 4.22
CA GLY A 46 -4.58 4.70 4.85
C GLY A 46 -3.52 5.77 4.72
N ILE A 47 -2.52 5.78 5.60
CA ILE A 47 -1.44 6.78 5.62
C ILE A 47 -0.07 6.11 5.46
N GLY A 48 0.92 6.84 4.99
CA GLY A 48 2.30 6.37 4.83
C GLY A 48 2.39 5.21 3.84
N GLY A 49 2.92 4.06 4.27
CA GLY A 49 3.05 2.86 3.41
C GLY A 49 1.72 2.27 2.96
N SER A 50 0.62 2.56 3.64
CA SER A 50 -0.73 2.15 3.26
C SER A 50 -1.35 3.02 2.15
N ASP A 51 -0.69 4.12 1.80
CA ASP A 51 -1.10 5.08 0.77
C ASP A 51 -0.07 5.18 -0.35
N LEU A 52 1.18 5.60 -0.02
CA LEU A 52 2.19 6.06 -0.99
C LEU A 52 2.53 5.02 -2.06
N GLY A 53 2.72 3.76 -1.68
CA GLY A 53 2.99 2.68 -2.63
C GLY A 53 1.81 2.40 -3.55
N PRO A 54 0.62 2.09 -3.00
CA PRO A 54 -0.58 1.85 -3.79
C PRO A 54 -0.96 3.02 -4.70
N SER A 55 -0.98 4.26 -4.20
CA SER A 55 -1.36 5.44 -4.98
C SER A 55 -0.39 5.68 -6.13
N MET A 56 0.92 5.58 -5.88
CA MET A 56 1.95 5.68 -6.91
C MET A 56 1.77 4.64 -8.02
N VAL A 57 1.51 3.37 -7.67
CA VAL A 57 1.32 2.31 -8.68
C VAL A 57 0.03 2.50 -9.48
N VAL A 58 -1.07 2.85 -8.82
CA VAL A 58 -2.36 3.15 -9.50
C VAL A 58 -2.20 4.30 -10.49
N GLU A 59 -1.47 5.35 -10.13
CA GLU A 59 -1.17 6.47 -11.01
C GLU A 59 -0.25 6.05 -12.16
N SER A 60 0.85 5.37 -11.86
CA SER A 60 1.86 4.96 -12.84
C SER A 60 1.31 4.01 -13.91
N LEU A 61 0.39 3.14 -13.52
CA LEU A 61 -0.21 2.12 -14.38
C LEU A 61 -1.63 2.47 -14.81
N SER A 62 -2.00 3.75 -14.78
CA SER A 62 -3.35 4.24 -15.12
C SER A 62 -3.84 3.84 -16.50
N HIS A 63 -2.93 3.58 -17.45
CA HIS A 63 -3.26 3.08 -18.79
C HIS A 63 -3.81 1.62 -18.81
N TYR A 64 -3.67 0.87 -17.70
CA TYR A 64 -4.30 -0.44 -17.50
C TYR A 64 -5.58 -0.37 -16.67
N LYS A 65 -6.06 0.83 -16.33
CA LYS A 65 -7.21 1.03 -15.44
C LYS A 65 -8.43 0.21 -15.91
N THR A 66 -9.07 -0.46 -14.94
CA THR A 66 -10.39 -1.06 -15.12
C THR A 66 -11.47 0.03 -15.20
N HIS A 67 -12.75 -0.33 -15.12
CA HIS A 67 -13.83 0.64 -15.03
C HIS A 67 -13.92 1.35 -13.66
N LEU A 68 -13.18 0.87 -12.65
CA LEU A 68 -13.24 1.41 -11.28
C LEU A 68 -12.43 2.71 -11.16
N ASN A 69 -13.02 3.72 -10.53
CA ASN A 69 -12.29 4.91 -10.11
C ASN A 69 -11.70 4.67 -8.73
N THR A 70 -10.39 4.85 -8.60
CA THR A 70 -9.70 4.65 -7.32
C THR A 70 -9.29 5.99 -6.74
N HIS A 71 -9.67 6.22 -5.48
CA HIS A 71 -9.41 7.43 -4.71
C HIS A 71 -8.61 7.06 -3.46
N PHE A 72 -7.80 7.99 -2.96
CA PHE A 72 -6.97 7.79 -1.78
C PHE A 72 -7.22 8.88 -0.75
N ILE A 73 -7.52 8.49 0.50
CA ILE A 73 -7.64 9.36 1.67
C ILE A 73 -6.50 9.03 2.61
N SER A 74 -5.57 9.95 2.79
CA SER A 74 -4.34 9.74 3.56
C SER A 74 -4.30 10.62 4.81
N ASN A 75 -4.04 11.91 4.68
CA ASN A 75 -3.95 12.82 5.81
C ASN A 75 -5.30 13.08 6.48
N VAL A 76 -5.26 13.52 7.76
CA VAL A 76 -6.44 14.05 8.46
C VAL A 76 -6.73 15.45 7.96
N ASP A 77 -7.43 15.52 6.85
CA ASP A 77 -7.80 16.75 6.17
C ASP A 77 -9.29 16.65 5.76
N GLY A 78 -10.12 17.43 6.43
CA GLY A 78 -11.58 17.42 6.22
C GLY A 78 -11.98 17.89 4.83
N ASP A 79 -11.25 18.84 4.24
CA ASP A 79 -11.53 19.37 2.90
C ASP A 79 -11.26 18.31 1.85
N HIS A 80 -10.10 17.63 1.93
CA HIS A 80 -9.76 16.54 1.03
C HIS A 80 -10.76 15.37 1.12
N ILE A 81 -11.16 14.99 2.34
CA ILE A 81 -12.19 13.95 2.53
C ILE A 81 -13.49 14.36 1.85
N ASN A 82 -13.96 15.60 2.09
CA ASN A 82 -15.19 16.11 1.50
C ASN A 82 -15.12 16.17 -0.04
N GLU A 83 -13.99 16.58 -0.60
CA GLU A 83 -13.79 16.56 -2.06
C GLU A 83 -13.97 15.16 -2.65
N ILE A 84 -13.45 14.12 -1.98
CA ILE A 84 -13.61 12.74 -2.44
C ILE A 84 -15.04 12.27 -2.26
N LEU A 85 -15.64 12.50 -1.07
CA LEU A 85 -17.00 12.07 -0.78
C LEU A 85 -18.05 12.72 -1.68
N ASN A 86 -17.80 13.94 -2.17
CA ASN A 86 -18.65 14.62 -3.14
C ASN A 86 -18.55 14.04 -4.57
N LYS A 87 -17.50 13.28 -4.87
CA LYS A 87 -17.29 12.63 -6.19
C LYS A 87 -17.85 11.22 -6.26
N VAL A 88 -18.14 10.60 -5.12
CA VAL A 88 -18.53 9.19 -5.03
C VAL A 88 -19.97 9.02 -4.55
N ASN A 89 -20.58 7.90 -4.93
CA ASN A 89 -21.92 7.54 -4.51
C ASN A 89 -21.86 6.40 -3.47
N PRO A 90 -22.49 6.53 -2.27
CA PRO A 90 -22.46 5.50 -1.24
C PRO A 90 -22.99 4.14 -1.72
N GLU A 91 -23.92 4.11 -2.67
CA GLU A 91 -24.48 2.86 -3.20
C GLU A 91 -23.51 2.06 -4.08
N THR A 92 -22.48 2.71 -4.63
CA THR A 92 -21.56 2.12 -5.60
C THR A 92 -20.09 2.24 -5.21
N THR A 93 -19.79 2.63 -3.97
CA THR A 93 -18.43 2.84 -3.48
C THR A 93 -17.99 1.74 -2.53
N LEU A 94 -16.80 1.20 -2.74
CA LEU A 94 -16.10 0.30 -1.83
C LEU A 94 -15.04 1.08 -1.05
N PHE A 95 -15.04 0.98 0.27
CA PHE A 95 -14.06 1.59 1.16
C PHE A 95 -13.09 0.53 1.69
N ILE A 96 -11.79 0.79 1.54
CA ILE A 96 -10.71 -0.09 2.01
C ILE A 96 -9.99 0.61 3.15
N VAL A 97 -10.16 0.13 4.38
CA VAL A 97 -9.44 0.65 5.55
C VAL A 97 -8.14 -0.11 5.71
N VAL A 98 -7.02 0.57 5.46
CA VAL A 98 -5.69 -0.03 5.46
C VAL A 98 -4.89 0.45 6.66
N SER A 99 -4.81 -0.38 7.70
CA SER A 99 -4.03 -0.10 8.90
C SER A 99 -3.53 -1.40 9.52
N LYS A 100 -2.21 -1.58 9.63
CA LYS A 100 -1.61 -2.81 10.14
C LYS A 100 -2.14 -3.16 11.54
N THR A 101 -2.04 -2.24 12.48
CA THR A 101 -2.46 -2.41 13.88
C THR A 101 -3.93 -2.05 14.11
N PHE A 102 -4.56 -1.41 13.15
CA PHE A 102 -5.89 -0.82 13.26
C PHE A 102 -6.05 0.18 14.43
N THR A 103 -4.94 0.84 14.78
CA THR A 103 -4.84 1.85 15.86
C THR A 103 -4.31 3.20 15.37
N THR A 104 -3.95 3.31 14.09
CA THR A 104 -3.42 4.55 13.49
C THR A 104 -4.52 5.63 13.54
N ILE A 105 -4.29 6.68 14.33
CA ILE A 105 -5.28 7.71 14.64
C ILE A 105 -5.81 8.38 13.38
N GLU A 106 -4.93 8.74 12.45
CA GLU A 106 -5.27 9.38 11.18
C GLU A 106 -6.20 8.51 10.34
N THR A 107 -5.82 7.24 10.15
CA THR A 107 -6.62 6.29 9.37
C THR A 107 -7.99 6.06 9.99
N LEU A 108 -8.06 5.88 11.32
CA LEU A 108 -9.32 5.62 12.01
C LEU A 108 -10.22 6.85 12.06
N THR A 109 -9.65 8.05 12.20
CA THR A 109 -10.40 9.31 12.14
C THR A 109 -11.07 9.47 10.77
N ASN A 110 -10.29 9.26 9.71
CA ASN A 110 -10.79 9.31 8.34
C ASN A 110 -11.84 8.22 8.09
N ALA A 111 -11.57 6.98 8.50
CA ALA A 111 -12.50 5.86 8.34
C ALA A 111 -13.81 6.07 9.08
N LYS A 112 -13.79 6.62 10.31
CA LYS A 112 -15.00 6.98 11.07
C LYS A 112 -15.79 8.09 10.37
N SER A 113 -15.11 9.10 9.85
CA SER A 113 -15.77 10.20 9.10
C SER A 113 -16.48 9.68 7.85
N VAL A 114 -15.79 8.83 7.09
CA VAL A 114 -16.35 8.18 5.89
C VAL A 114 -17.51 7.25 6.26
N LYS A 115 -17.37 6.45 7.32
CA LYS A 115 -18.45 5.57 7.81
C LYS A 115 -19.69 6.36 8.21
N ASN A 116 -19.52 7.47 8.93
CA ASN A 116 -20.63 8.35 9.32
C ASN A 116 -21.31 8.98 8.10
N TRP A 117 -20.54 9.36 7.08
CA TRP A 117 -21.09 9.84 5.82
C TRP A 117 -21.89 8.74 5.10
N PHE A 118 -21.34 7.53 5.00
CA PHE A 118 -22.01 6.38 4.38
C PHE A 118 -23.35 6.05 5.07
N LEU A 119 -23.38 6.05 6.40
CA LEU A 119 -24.56 5.74 7.20
C LEU A 119 -25.69 6.78 7.11
N LYS A 120 -25.48 7.93 6.47
CA LYS A 120 -26.57 8.86 6.13
C LYS A 120 -27.45 8.34 4.98
N ALA A 121 -26.93 7.43 4.17
CA ALA A 121 -27.62 6.86 3.00
C ALA A 121 -27.89 5.35 3.13
N ALA A 122 -27.31 4.67 4.12
CA ALA A 122 -27.33 3.22 4.29
C ALA A 122 -27.52 2.83 5.76
N ASN A 123 -27.81 1.55 6.02
CA ASN A 123 -27.94 0.99 7.36
C ASN A 123 -26.63 0.36 7.85
N VAL A 124 -26.52 0.10 9.15
CA VAL A 124 -25.35 -0.54 9.77
C VAL A 124 -25.03 -1.90 9.11
N ASN A 125 -26.04 -2.69 8.78
CA ASN A 125 -25.87 -3.99 8.13
C ASN A 125 -25.26 -3.88 6.70
N ASP A 126 -25.39 -2.73 6.07
CA ASP A 126 -24.89 -2.48 4.71
C ASP A 126 -23.37 -2.24 4.69
N ILE A 127 -22.75 -1.98 5.85
CA ILE A 127 -21.30 -1.84 6.00
C ILE A 127 -20.58 -3.07 5.44
N SER A 128 -21.12 -4.28 5.68
CA SER A 128 -20.54 -5.53 5.18
C SER A 128 -20.40 -5.61 3.66
N LYS A 129 -21.16 -4.80 2.92
CA LYS A 129 -21.12 -4.76 1.45
C LYS A 129 -20.25 -3.61 0.89
N HIS A 130 -19.76 -2.74 1.75
CA HIS A 130 -19.06 -1.53 1.32
C HIS A 130 -17.74 -1.27 2.01
N PHE A 131 -17.46 -1.97 3.13
CA PHE A 131 -16.22 -1.80 3.87
C PHE A 131 -15.44 -3.10 3.94
N ILE A 132 -14.17 -3.02 3.60
CA ILE A 132 -13.18 -4.07 3.78
C ILE A 132 -11.98 -3.49 4.56
N ALA A 133 -11.21 -4.35 5.21
CA ALA A 133 -10.01 -3.93 5.91
C ALA A 133 -8.78 -4.75 5.48
N VAL A 134 -7.62 -4.12 5.54
CA VAL A 134 -6.31 -4.77 5.48
C VAL A 134 -5.62 -4.54 6.81
N SER A 135 -5.53 -5.57 7.64
CA SER A 135 -5.02 -5.47 9.01
C SER A 135 -4.46 -6.78 9.53
N SER A 136 -3.60 -6.70 10.56
CA SER A 136 -3.22 -7.83 11.42
C SER A 136 -4.13 -7.93 12.69
N ASN A 137 -4.84 -6.87 13.03
CA ASN A 137 -5.67 -6.78 14.24
C ASN A 137 -7.15 -7.03 13.90
N ILE A 138 -7.54 -8.29 13.95
CA ILE A 138 -8.89 -8.74 13.57
C ILE A 138 -9.95 -8.21 14.54
N GLU A 139 -9.65 -8.18 15.85
CA GLU A 139 -10.59 -7.75 16.89
C GLU A 139 -11.01 -6.30 16.68
N GLU A 140 -10.07 -5.38 16.54
CA GLU A 140 -10.35 -3.96 16.32
C GLU A 140 -11.10 -3.70 14.99
N VAL A 141 -10.85 -4.51 13.97
CA VAL A 141 -11.59 -4.41 12.71
C VAL A 141 -13.05 -4.83 12.88
N ILE A 142 -13.30 -5.90 13.64
CA ILE A 142 -14.66 -6.35 13.95
C ILE A 142 -15.38 -5.32 14.82
N ASP A 143 -14.72 -4.75 15.83
CA ASP A 143 -15.27 -3.71 16.69
C ASP A 143 -15.62 -2.43 15.92
N PHE A 144 -14.85 -2.13 14.87
CA PHE A 144 -15.20 -1.06 13.94
C PHE A 144 -16.50 -1.36 13.15
N GLY A 145 -16.90 -2.63 13.03
CA GLY A 145 -18.11 -3.09 12.35
C GLY A 145 -17.88 -3.64 10.94
N ILE A 146 -16.65 -4.00 10.59
CA ILE A 146 -16.34 -4.67 9.32
C ILE A 146 -16.50 -6.17 9.48
N ASP A 147 -17.17 -6.81 8.51
CA ASP A 147 -17.38 -8.25 8.48
C ASP A 147 -16.05 -9.02 8.47
N PRO A 148 -15.85 -10.04 9.31
CA PRO A 148 -14.64 -10.86 9.33
C PRO A 148 -14.24 -11.44 7.97
N ASN A 149 -15.21 -11.76 7.12
CA ASN A 149 -14.95 -12.23 5.75
C ASN A 149 -14.31 -11.17 4.84
N ASN A 150 -14.47 -9.90 5.20
CA ASN A 150 -13.95 -8.74 4.49
C ASN A 150 -12.58 -8.28 5.00
N ILE A 151 -11.94 -9.05 5.89
CA ILE A 151 -10.60 -8.75 6.41
C ILE A 151 -9.55 -9.44 5.54
N PHE A 152 -8.65 -8.67 4.96
CA PHE A 152 -7.48 -9.16 4.23
C PHE A 152 -6.28 -9.16 5.15
N PRO A 153 -5.56 -10.30 5.27
CA PRO A 153 -4.51 -10.44 6.26
C PRO A 153 -3.30 -9.55 5.92
N MET A 154 -2.73 -8.97 6.96
CA MET A 154 -1.41 -8.37 6.97
C MET A 154 -0.64 -8.96 8.16
N TRP A 155 0.66 -9.18 8.01
CA TRP A 155 1.48 -9.85 9.04
C TRP A 155 2.51 -8.89 9.63
N ASP A 156 2.98 -9.19 10.84
CA ASP A 156 3.95 -8.35 11.55
C ASP A 156 5.30 -8.24 10.85
N TRP A 157 5.69 -9.29 10.11
CA TRP A 157 6.91 -9.30 9.30
C TRP A 157 6.82 -8.45 8.03
N VAL A 158 5.64 -7.92 7.68
CA VAL A 158 5.47 -6.97 6.57
C VAL A 158 5.73 -5.56 7.06
N GLY A 159 6.82 -4.94 6.60
CA GLY A 159 7.12 -3.53 6.88
C GLY A 159 6.13 -2.59 6.17
N GLY A 160 5.64 -1.56 6.87
CA GLY A 160 4.63 -0.63 6.33
C GLY A 160 5.04 0.00 5.00
N ARG A 161 6.23 0.59 4.89
CA ARG A 161 6.75 1.23 3.67
C ARG A 161 7.03 0.27 2.51
N TYR A 162 7.04 -1.05 2.77
CA TYR A 162 7.19 -2.10 1.76
C TYR A 162 5.90 -2.91 1.55
N SER A 163 4.78 -2.47 2.10
CA SER A 163 3.56 -3.27 2.18
C SER A 163 2.77 -3.35 0.88
N LEU A 164 3.06 -2.54 -0.12
CA LEU A 164 2.35 -2.58 -1.42
C LEU A 164 2.37 -3.97 -2.08
N TRP A 165 3.36 -4.81 -1.77
CA TRP A 165 3.52 -6.18 -2.25
C TRP A 165 2.62 -7.20 -1.53
N SER A 166 1.95 -6.79 -0.46
CA SER A 166 1.04 -7.61 0.36
C SER A 166 -0.43 -7.40 -0.01
N SER A 167 -1.36 -7.78 0.88
CA SER A 167 -2.79 -7.48 0.75
C SER A 167 -3.09 -5.97 0.65
N VAL A 168 -2.17 -5.10 1.07
CA VAL A 168 -2.27 -3.63 0.89
C VAL A 168 -2.41 -3.27 -0.59
N GLY A 169 -1.85 -4.08 -1.50
CA GLY A 169 -2.00 -3.91 -2.94
C GLY A 169 -3.39 -4.25 -3.52
N ILE A 170 -4.40 -4.52 -2.68
CA ILE A 170 -5.76 -4.80 -3.17
C ILE A 170 -6.35 -3.62 -3.95
N SER A 171 -6.06 -2.39 -3.57
CA SER A 171 -6.47 -1.19 -4.33
C SER A 171 -5.83 -1.15 -5.72
N ILE A 172 -4.58 -1.60 -5.85
CA ILE A 172 -3.89 -1.77 -7.13
C ILE A 172 -4.61 -2.86 -7.95
N SER A 173 -4.85 -4.03 -7.34
CA SER A 173 -5.54 -5.14 -7.99
C SER A 173 -6.92 -4.77 -8.52
N LEU A 174 -7.68 -3.96 -7.79
CA LEU A 174 -8.97 -3.43 -8.23
C LEU A 174 -8.81 -2.43 -9.38
N SER A 175 -7.81 -1.55 -9.29
CA SER A 175 -7.58 -0.50 -10.28
C SER A 175 -7.13 -1.04 -11.64
N ILE A 176 -6.15 -1.96 -11.69
CA ILE A 176 -5.52 -2.42 -12.94
C ILE A 176 -5.78 -3.89 -13.27
N GLY A 177 -6.58 -4.57 -12.44
CA GLY A 177 -6.83 -6.02 -12.54
C GLY A 177 -5.75 -6.87 -11.86
N TYR A 178 -6.18 -8.02 -11.30
CA TYR A 178 -5.28 -8.91 -10.56
C TYR A 178 -4.11 -9.42 -11.39
N GLU A 179 -4.32 -9.71 -12.66
CA GLU A 179 -3.26 -10.23 -13.54
C GLU A 179 -2.09 -9.23 -13.65
N LYS A 180 -2.37 -7.95 -13.82
CA LYS A 180 -1.35 -6.89 -13.87
C LYS A 180 -0.67 -6.69 -12.52
N PHE A 181 -1.44 -6.74 -11.45
CA PHE A 181 -0.88 -6.72 -10.10
C PHE A 181 0.05 -7.92 -9.86
N ASN A 182 -0.33 -9.12 -10.29
CA ASN A 182 0.54 -10.30 -10.16
C ASN A 182 1.81 -10.20 -11.01
N GLN A 183 1.75 -9.58 -12.20
CA GLN A 183 2.94 -9.28 -13.01
C GLN A 183 3.90 -8.32 -12.30
N LEU A 184 3.36 -7.32 -11.56
CA LEU A 184 4.15 -6.43 -10.72
C LEU A 184 4.86 -7.20 -9.59
N LEU A 185 4.14 -8.10 -8.90
CA LEU A 185 4.72 -8.98 -7.88
C LEU A 185 5.83 -9.88 -8.44
N GLU A 186 5.63 -10.39 -9.65
CA GLU A 186 6.63 -11.22 -10.33
C GLU A 186 7.89 -10.42 -10.70
N GLY A 187 7.76 -9.16 -11.08
CA GLY A 187 8.89 -8.25 -11.26
C GLY A 187 9.74 -8.10 -9.99
N ALA A 188 9.08 -7.87 -8.85
CA ALA A 188 9.76 -7.81 -7.56
C ALA A 188 10.44 -9.13 -7.20
N ARG A 189 9.78 -10.27 -7.42
CA ARG A 189 10.37 -11.60 -7.21
C ARG A 189 11.63 -11.83 -8.05
N LYS A 190 11.65 -11.37 -9.29
CA LYS A 190 12.84 -11.45 -10.15
C LYS A 190 14.01 -10.65 -9.58
N MET A 191 13.73 -9.44 -9.06
CA MET A 191 14.77 -8.63 -8.41
C MET A 191 15.25 -9.27 -7.10
N ASP A 192 14.37 -9.87 -6.30
CA ASP A 192 14.76 -10.64 -5.11
C ASP A 192 15.70 -11.83 -5.48
N SER A 193 15.39 -12.53 -6.57
CA SER A 193 16.21 -13.62 -7.07
C SER A 193 17.57 -13.13 -7.56
N HIS A 194 17.60 -12.01 -8.28
CA HIS A 194 18.82 -11.35 -8.72
C HIS A 194 19.68 -10.94 -7.51
N PHE A 195 19.10 -10.28 -6.52
CA PHE A 195 19.82 -9.86 -5.32
C PHE A 195 20.47 -11.04 -4.56
N ARG A 196 19.80 -12.20 -4.50
CA ARG A 196 20.29 -13.36 -3.75
C ARG A 196 21.34 -14.19 -4.48
N ASN A 197 21.30 -14.19 -5.81
CA ASN A 197 22.05 -15.17 -6.60
C ASN A 197 23.11 -14.56 -7.52
N SER A 198 23.12 -13.22 -7.70
CA SER A 198 24.13 -12.58 -8.54
C SER A 198 25.45 -12.41 -7.79
N GLU A 199 26.55 -12.53 -8.51
CA GLU A 199 27.88 -12.16 -8.01
C GLU A 199 27.92 -10.69 -7.59
N PHE A 200 28.83 -10.35 -6.68
CA PHE A 200 28.88 -9.00 -6.08
C PHE A 200 28.93 -7.87 -7.12
N SER A 201 29.79 -8.01 -8.14
CA SER A 201 29.98 -7.01 -9.20
C SER A 201 28.78 -6.82 -10.11
N ASP A 202 27.94 -7.84 -10.24
CA ASP A 202 26.77 -7.83 -11.13
C ASP A 202 25.46 -7.58 -10.37
N ASN A 203 25.53 -7.50 -9.04
CA ASN A 203 24.38 -7.34 -8.16
C ASN A 203 23.93 -5.88 -8.11
N ILE A 204 22.91 -5.53 -8.87
CA ILE A 204 22.42 -4.13 -9.01
C ILE A 204 22.12 -3.47 -7.65
N PRO A 205 21.31 -4.06 -6.73
CA PRO A 205 21.06 -3.44 -5.42
C PRO A 205 22.32 -3.25 -4.58
N VAL A 206 23.26 -4.19 -4.61
CA VAL A 206 24.52 -4.09 -3.88
C VAL A 206 25.39 -2.97 -4.45
N MET A 207 25.53 -2.91 -5.78
CA MET A 207 26.30 -1.84 -6.43
C MET A 207 25.70 -0.46 -6.19
N MET A 208 24.37 -0.31 -6.21
CA MET A 208 23.71 0.94 -5.87
C MET A 208 23.97 1.36 -4.41
N ALA A 209 23.94 0.42 -3.48
CA ALA A 209 24.27 0.67 -2.08
C ALA A 209 25.73 1.10 -1.89
N CYS A 210 26.68 0.44 -2.57
CA CYS A 210 28.10 0.80 -2.55
C CYS A 210 28.34 2.21 -3.12
N LEU A 211 27.70 2.55 -4.23
CA LEU A 211 27.79 3.90 -4.81
C LEU A 211 27.20 4.97 -3.86
N SER A 212 26.07 4.69 -3.21
CA SER A 212 25.47 5.60 -2.23
C SER A 212 26.42 5.85 -1.05
N LEU A 213 27.03 4.78 -0.52
CA LEU A 213 28.02 4.89 0.55
C LEU A 213 29.25 5.69 0.10
N TRP A 214 29.74 5.41 -1.10
CA TRP A 214 30.91 6.10 -1.64
C TRP A 214 30.66 7.60 -1.81
N TYR A 215 29.58 7.97 -2.45
CA TYR A 215 29.24 9.38 -2.64
C TYR A 215 28.98 10.11 -1.31
N ASN A 216 28.28 9.47 -0.39
CA ASN A 216 27.99 10.08 0.90
C ASN A 216 29.25 10.22 1.77
N ASN A 217 30.02 9.13 1.96
CA ASN A 217 31.09 9.11 2.94
C ASN A 217 32.41 9.69 2.45
N PHE A 218 32.69 9.67 1.15
CA PHE A 218 33.97 10.12 0.58
C PHE A 218 33.86 11.43 -0.19
N PHE A 219 32.67 11.80 -0.71
CA PHE A 219 32.46 13.03 -1.46
C PHE A 219 31.52 14.01 -0.75
N ASP A 220 30.98 13.64 0.41
CA ASP A 220 30.05 14.46 1.22
C ASP A 220 28.78 14.89 0.43
N TYR A 221 28.33 14.06 -0.51
CA TYR A 221 27.07 14.30 -1.22
C TYR A 221 25.91 13.85 -0.34
N ARG A 222 25.07 14.81 0.07
CA ARG A 222 24.03 14.61 1.08
C ARG A 222 22.62 14.48 0.53
N THR A 223 22.48 14.59 -0.77
CA THR A 223 21.18 14.52 -1.43
C THR A 223 21.20 13.53 -2.58
N HIS A 224 20.06 12.91 -2.83
CA HIS A 224 19.83 12.02 -3.95
C HIS A 224 18.58 12.47 -4.70
N ALA A 225 18.74 12.98 -5.91
CA ALA A 225 17.64 13.38 -6.77
C ALA A 225 17.11 12.18 -7.56
N ILE A 226 15.81 11.96 -7.51
CA ILE A 226 15.10 10.99 -8.35
C ILE A 226 14.29 11.76 -9.38
N ILE A 227 14.69 11.63 -10.63
CA ILE A 227 14.14 12.41 -11.75
C ILE A 227 13.53 11.45 -12.77
N PRO A 228 12.24 11.06 -12.62
CA PRO A 228 11.58 10.19 -13.58
C PRO A 228 11.31 10.93 -14.89
N TYR A 229 11.78 10.40 -16.02
CA TYR A 229 11.47 10.93 -17.36
C TYR A 229 10.13 10.39 -17.90
N SER A 230 9.16 10.18 -17.00
CA SER A 230 7.82 9.71 -17.31
C SER A 230 6.81 10.40 -16.40
N GLU A 231 5.84 11.10 -16.98
CA GLU A 231 4.75 11.76 -16.22
C GLU A 231 4.02 10.77 -15.31
N ASN A 232 3.85 9.54 -15.76
CA ASN A 232 3.19 8.50 -14.97
C ASN A 232 3.98 8.10 -13.70
N LEU A 233 5.25 8.47 -13.59
CA LEU A 233 6.12 8.18 -12.45
C LEU A 233 6.35 9.41 -11.54
N LYS A 234 5.59 10.49 -11.67
CA LYS A 234 5.78 11.70 -10.86
C LYS A 234 5.67 11.47 -9.36
N SER A 235 4.87 10.50 -8.92
CA SER A 235 4.73 10.12 -7.51
C SER A 235 5.78 9.10 -7.03
N PHE A 236 6.66 8.61 -7.91
CA PHE A 236 7.65 7.58 -7.58
C PHE A 236 8.70 8.07 -6.58
N SER A 237 9.18 9.30 -6.74
CA SER A 237 10.14 9.90 -5.80
C SER A 237 9.56 10.02 -4.39
N LYS A 238 8.28 10.37 -4.27
CA LYS A 238 7.56 10.48 -2.99
C LYS A 238 7.48 9.12 -2.26
N TYR A 239 7.20 8.06 -3.00
CA TYR A 239 7.23 6.69 -2.47
C TYR A 239 8.64 6.29 -2.03
N LEU A 240 9.66 6.52 -2.85
CA LEU A 240 11.05 6.21 -2.52
C LEU A 240 11.57 7.04 -1.36
N GLN A 241 11.14 8.28 -1.21
CA GLN A 241 11.51 9.13 -0.09
C GLN A 241 11.19 8.44 1.25
N GLN A 242 9.95 7.98 1.43
CA GLN A 242 9.60 7.23 2.64
C GLN A 242 10.39 5.94 2.76
N ALA A 243 10.42 5.12 1.69
CA ALA A 243 11.09 3.82 1.71
C ALA A 243 12.58 3.94 2.11
N SER A 244 13.29 4.91 1.57
CA SER A 244 14.71 5.10 1.81
C SER A 244 15.02 5.83 3.12
N MET A 245 14.33 6.94 3.40
CA MET A 245 14.62 7.75 4.59
C MET A 245 14.25 7.00 5.88
N GLU A 246 13.13 6.32 5.90
CA GLU A 246 12.71 5.52 7.05
C GLU A 246 13.59 4.27 7.25
N SER A 247 14.10 3.68 6.17
CA SER A 247 15.02 2.53 6.25
C SER A 247 16.41 2.91 6.71
N ASN A 248 16.96 3.99 6.18
CA ASN A 248 18.35 4.36 6.32
C ASN A 248 18.60 5.44 7.40
N GLY A 249 17.58 6.20 7.81
CA GLY A 249 17.69 7.23 8.85
C GLY A 249 17.90 6.61 10.22
N LYS A 250 19.11 6.14 10.51
CA LYS A 250 19.51 5.48 11.75
C LYS A 250 20.64 6.25 12.42
N GLN A 251 20.66 6.21 13.76
CA GLN A 251 21.70 6.84 14.59
C GLN A 251 22.65 5.82 15.23
N THR A 252 22.32 4.53 15.09
CA THR A 252 23.10 3.44 15.68
C THR A 252 23.38 2.35 14.65
N ASP A 253 24.51 1.67 14.83
CA ASP A 253 24.86 0.44 14.12
C ASP A 253 24.09 -0.78 14.67
N ARG A 254 24.38 -1.97 14.13
CA ARG A 254 23.76 -3.23 14.58
C ARG A 254 24.14 -3.65 16.00
N SER A 255 25.24 -3.11 16.53
CA SER A 255 25.71 -3.34 17.90
C SER A 255 25.22 -2.27 18.86
N ASN A 256 24.33 -1.38 18.42
CA ASN A 256 23.75 -0.28 19.17
C ASN A 256 24.76 0.81 19.55
N ASN A 257 25.87 0.92 18.84
CA ASN A 257 26.82 2.02 18.99
C ASN A 257 26.35 3.24 18.19
N LEU A 258 26.55 4.44 18.71
CA LEU A 258 26.31 5.67 17.95
C LEU A 258 27.23 5.72 16.74
N ILE A 259 26.68 6.18 15.61
CA ILE A 259 27.43 6.38 14.37
C ILE A 259 27.67 7.87 14.14
N GLU A 260 28.85 8.22 13.61
CA GLU A 260 29.29 9.61 13.37
C GLU A 260 29.12 10.04 11.90
N TYR A 261 28.61 9.18 11.03
CA TYR A 261 28.38 9.46 9.62
C TYR A 261 26.89 9.45 9.28
N GLN A 262 26.52 10.15 8.23
CA GLN A 262 25.14 10.15 7.75
C GLN A 262 24.79 8.81 7.10
N THR A 263 23.62 8.27 7.45
CA THR A 263 23.09 7.01 6.90
C THR A 263 21.95 7.23 5.94
N CYS A 264 21.38 8.42 5.89
CA CYS A 264 20.25 8.75 5.03
C CYS A 264 20.55 9.97 4.19
N LEU A 265 20.47 9.81 2.86
CA LEU A 265 20.47 10.91 1.93
C LEU A 265 19.08 11.57 1.90
N LEU A 266 19.04 12.89 1.79
CA LEU A 266 17.80 13.59 1.53
C LEU A 266 17.37 13.34 0.09
N TYR A 267 16.18 12.77 -0.09
CA TYR A 267 15.60 12.53 -1.40
C TYR A 267 14.81 13.76 -1.86
N THR A 268 15.07 14.20 -3.07
CA THR A 268 14.35 15.31 -3.71
C THR A 268 13.75 14.85 -5.03
N SER A 269 12.68 15.51 -5.44
CA SER A 269 12.07 15.39 -6.78
C SER A 269 11.89 16.78 -7.36
N ASP A 270 12.02 16.89 -8.66
CA ASP A 270 11.66 18.11 -9.40
C ASP A 270 10.14 18.25 -9.51
#